data_c2553d64193ef90f247339d8166b58ed
#
_entry.id   c2553d64193ef90f247339d8166b58ed
#
_cell.length_a   1.000
_cell.length_b   1.000
_cell.length_c   1.000
_cell.angle_alpha   90.00
_cell.angle_beta   90.00
_cell.angle_gamma   90.00
#
_symmetry.space_group_name_H-M   'P 1'
#
loop_
_entity.id
_entity.type
_entity.pdbx_description
1 polymer ?
#
loop_
_entity_poly.entity_id
_entity_poly.type
_entity_poly.pdbx_seq_one_letter_code
_entity_poly.pdbx_strand_id
1 'polypeptide(L)'
;MVTSGYALLPARRAPTYSATKAGLRAFTQALRYQLEDSGIRVIETLPPLVDTPSTAGIDRPKMAPRAVVDATLACIARGRDECFVGQVRWLPLLMRLAPRFAARLIAKT
;
A
#
# COMPACT_ATOMS: atom_id res chain seq x y z
N MET A 1 -8.96 -3.87 -3.35
CA MET A 1 -8.71 -2.46 -2.95
C MET A 1 -7.25 -2.12 -3.18
N VAL A 2 -7.01 -1.02 -3.87
CA VAL A 2 -5.66 -0.54 -4.13
C VAL A 2 -5.41 0.70 -3.27
N THR A 3 -4.58 0.58 -2.25
CA THR A 3 -4.18 1.68 -1.39
C THR A 3 -2.78 2.18 -1.77
N SER A 4 -1.88 2.29 -0.83
CA SER A 4 -0.53 2.79 -1.06
C SER A 4 0.33 2.54 0.17
N GLY A 5 1.64 2.57 0.02
CA GLY A 5 2.54 2.67 1.16
C GLY A 5 2.26 3.89 2.04
N TYR A 6 1.74 4.97 1.43
CA TYR A 6 1.33 6.17 2.18
C TYR A 6 0.09 5.97 3.06
N ALA A 7 -0.63 4.85 2.89
CA ALA A 7 -1.67 4.46 3.83
C ALA A 7 -1.11 4.01 5.19
N LEU A 8 0.15 3.59 5.22
CA LEU A 8 0.84 3.19 6.44
C LEU A 8 1.53 4.37 7.12
N LEU A 9 2.22 5.21 6.35
CA LEU A 9 2.93 6.39 6.83
C LEU A 9 2.79 7.52 5.81
N PRO A 10 2.49 8.75 6.24
CA PRO A 10 2.21 9.84 5.31
C PRO A 10 3.47 10.44 4.69
N ALA A 11 3.33 10.92 3.45
CA ALA A 11 4.33 11.75 2.80
C ALA A 11 4.07 13.23 3.13
N ARG A 12 5.13 13.97 3.45
CA ARG A 12 5.02 15.41 3.78
C ARG A 12 4.37 16.21 2.66
N ARG A 13 4.73 15.90 1.41
CA ARG A 13 4.23 16.62 0.22
C ARG A 13 2.80 16.27 -0.17
N ALA A 14 2.22 15.23 0.40
CA ALA A 14 0.92 14.72 -0.01
C ALA A 14 0.04 14.33 1.18
N PRO A 15 -0.30 15.30 2.07
CA PRO A 15 -1.08 14.98 3.25
C PRO A 15 -2.49 14.49 2.94
N THR A 16 -3.18 15.13 2.00
CA THR A 16 -4.55 14.75 1.60
C THR A 16 -4.57 13.36 0.95
N TYR A 17 -3.65 13.10 0.05
CA TYR A 17 -3.52 11.78 -0.59
C TYR A 17 -3.25 10.70 0.46
N SER A 18 -2.32 10.95 1.38
CA SER A 18 -1.98 10.02 2.46
C SER A 18 -3.19 9.75 3.36
N ALA A 19 -3.93 10.79 3.72
CA ALA A 19 -5.15 10.66 4.53
C ALA A 19 -6.23 9.83 3.81
N THR A 20 -6.43 10.08 2.51
CA THR A 20 -7.39 9.34 1.70
C THR A 20 -7.04 7.85 1.64
N LYS A 21 -5.77 7.53 1.42
CA LYS A 21 -5.30 6.14 1.35
C LYS A 21 -5.34 5.45 2.71
N ALA A 22 -5.03 6.15 3.79
CA ALA A 22 -5.16 5.64 5.16
C ALA A 22 -6.63 5.34 5.50
N GLY A 23 -7.55 6.23 5.11
CA GLY A 23 -8.97 6.03 5.26
C GLY A 23 -9.48 4.82 4.47
N LEU A 24 -9.03 4.67 3.22
CA LEU A 24 -9.38 3.52 2.39
C LEU A 24 -8.86 2.21 3.01
N ARG A 25 -7.66 2.21 3.58
CA ARG A 25 -7.12 1.05 4.29
C ARG A 25 -7.99 0.67 5.48
N ALA A 26 -8.36 1.64 6.32
CA ALA A 26 -9.23 1.40 7.47
C ALA A 26 -10.59 0.85 7.03
N PHE A 27 -11.18 1.42 5.98
CA PHE A 27 -12.42 0.94 5.38
C PHE A 27 -12.29 -0.52 4.91
N THR A 28 -11.21 -0.83 4.22
CA THR A 28 -10.94 -2.19 3.70
C THR A 28 -10.84 -3.21 4.82
N GLN A 29 -10.17 -2.86 5.92
CA GLN A 29 -10.07 -3.73 7.09
C GLN A 29 -11.44 -3.96 7.74
N ALA A 30 -12.23 -2.91 7.91
CA ALA A 30 -13.57 -3.01 8.48
C ALA A 30 -14.50 -3.86 7.59
N LEU A 31 -14.42 -3.66 6.28
CA LEU A 31 -15.18 -4.44 5.31
C LEU A 31 -14.82 -5.93 5.38
N ARG A 32 -13.54 -6.24 5.57
CA ARG A 32 -13.08 -7.63 5.73
C ARG A 32 -13.74 -8.28 6.94
N TYR A 33 -13.83 -7.57 8.06
CA TYR A 33 -14.53 -8.08 9.25
C TYR A 33 -16.01 -8.32 8.99
N GLN A 34 -16.67 -7.41 8.28
CA GLN A 34 -18.10 -7.55 7.96
C GLN A 34 -18.39 -8.75 7.05
N LEU A 35 -17.44 -9.12 6.18
CA LEU A 35 -17.60 -10.17 5.18
C LEU A 35 -16.95 -11.50 5.59
N GLU A 36 -16.49 -11.61 6.83
CA GLU A 36 -15.73 -12.75 7.34
C GLU A 36 -16.42 -14.10 7.08
N ASP A 37 -17.73 -14.17 7.29
CA ASP A 37 -18.52 -15.39 7.13
C ASP A 37 -19.20 -15.53 5.77
N SER A 38 -18.93 -14.63 4.81
CA SER A 38 -19.63 -14.60 3.52
C SER A 38 -18.96 -15.44 2.42
N GLY A 39 -17.71 -15.88 2.64
CA GLY A 39 -16.88 -16.50 1.60
C GLY A 39 -16.23 -15.51 0.63
N ILE A 40 -16.49 -14.21 0.80
CA ILE A 40 -15.89 -13.14 0.01
C ILE A 40 -14.57 -12.72 0.67
N ARG A 41 -13.48 -12.76 -0.11
CA ARG A 41 -12.18 -12.27 0.33
C ARG A 41 -12.02 -10.80 -0.06
N VAL A 42 -11.59 -9.98 0.90
CA VAL A 42 -11.31 -8.56 0.68
C VAL A 42 -9.80 -8.39 0.68
N ILE A 43 -9.25 -8.15 -0.49
CA ILE A 43 -7.79 -8.05 -0.72
C ILE A 43 -7.40 -6.58 -0.79
N GLU A 44 -6.34 -6.22 -0.09
CA GLU A 44 -5.72 -4.91 -0.19
C GLU A 44 -4.34 -5.04 -0.84
N THR A 45 -4.08 -4.23 -1.87
CA THR A 45 -2.76 -4.11 -2.47
C THR A 45 -2.19 -2.74 -2.13
N LEU A 46 -0.96 -2.74 -1.61
CA LEU A 46 -0.22 -1.54 -1.23
C LEU A 46 1.01 -1.41 -2.14
N PRO A 47 0.85 -0.80 -3.33
CA PRO A 47 1.97 -0.63 -4.25
C PRO A 47 2.88 0.53 -3.85
N PRO A 48 4.14 0.53 -4.34
CA PRO A 48 5.00 1.71 -4.31
C PRO A 48 4.59 2.68 -5.41
N LEU A 49 5.47 3.60 -5.78
CA LEU A 49 5.24 4.49 -6.93
C LEU A 49 5.11 3.67 -8.22
N VAL A 50 3.98 3.80 -8.90
CA VAL A 50 3.66 3.04 -10.12
C VAL A 50 3.73 3.97 -11.33
N ASP A 51 4.26 3.46 -12.44
CA ASP A 51 4.35 4.21 -13.69
C ASP A 51 2.98 4.26 -14.38
N THR A 52 2.29 5.37 -14.18
CA THR A 52 0.97 5.65 -14.74
C THR A 52 0.93 7.09 -15.26
N PRO A 53 -0.07 7.47 -16.07
CA PRO A 53 -0.24 8.86 -16.51
C PRO A 53 -0.29 9.85 -15.34
N SER A 54 -0.89 9.48 -14.22
CA SER A 54 -0.99 10.35 -13.04
C SER A 54 0.34 10.59 -12.31
N THR A 55 1.35 9.74 -12.55
CA THR A 55 2.67 9.87 -11.95
C THR A 55 3.73 10.37 -12.94
N ALA A 56 3.34 10.78 -14.15
CA ALA A 56 4.26 11.16 -15.21
C ALA A 56 5.21 12.30 -14.82
N GLY A 57 4.75 13.23 -13.97
CA GLY A 57 5.57 14.36 -13.51
C GLY A 57 6.50 14.06 -12.34
N ILE A 58 6.53 12.83 -11.84
CA ILE A 58 7.34 12.44 -10.69
C ILE A 58 8.64 11.82 -11.18
N ASP A 59 9.78 12.47 -10.86
CA ASP A 59 11.11 12.03 -11.26
C ASP A 59 11.73 11.14 -10.16
N ARG A 60 11.24 9.91 -10.07
CA ARG A 60 11.75 8.86 -9.17
C ARG A 60 11.51 7.50 -9.81
N PRO A 61 12.27 6.46 -9.41
CA PRO A 61 12.02 5.10 -9.90
C PRO A 61 10.57 4.68 -9.68
N LYS A 62 9.96 4.12 -10.72
CA LYS A 62 8.56 3.69 -10.72
C LYS A 62 8.47 2.22 -11.06
N MET A 63 7.50 1.54 -10.47
CA MET A 63 7.21 0.14 -10.78
C MET A 63 6.25 0.06 -11.97
N ALA A 64 6.47 -0.88 -12.88
CA ALA A 64 5.54 -1.11 -13.97
C ALA A 64 4.18 -1.59 -13.45
N PRO A 65 3.05 -1.13 -14.01
CA PRO A 65 1.72 -1.58 -13.58
C PRO A 65 1.57 -3.10 -13.61
N ARG A 66 2.09 -3.75 -14.64
CA ARG A 66 2.05 -5.21 -14.76
C ARG A 66 2.76 -5.93 -13.61
N ALA A 67 3.89 -5.40 -13.17
CA ALA A 67 4.63 -5.96 -12.03
C ALA A 67 3.81 -5.90 -10.74
N VAL A 68 3.05 -4.83 -10.54
CA VAL A 68 2.13 -4.69 -9.40
C VAL A 68 1.02 -5.75 -9.48
N VAL A 69 0.43 -5.95 -10.66
CA VAL A 69 -0.61 -6.97 -10.87
C VAL A 69 -0.06 -8.37 -10.59
N ASP A 70 1.10 -8.70 -11.14
CA ASP A 70 1.72 -10.02 -10.96
C ASP A 70 2.02 -10.29 -9.49
N ALA A 71 2.56 -9.31 -8.77
CA ALA A 71 2.84 -9.43 -7.33
C ALA A 71 1.56 -9.61 -6.52
N THR A 72 0.50 -8.90 -6.88
CA THR A 72 -0.81 -9.01 -6.22
C THR A 72 -1.43 -10.38 -6.44
N LEU A 73 -1.41 -10.90 -7.66
CA LEU A 73 -1.94 -12.22 -7.96
C LEU A 73 -1.17 -13.33 -7.23
N ALA A 74 0.15 -13.21 -7.15
CA ALA A 74 0.97 -14.16 -6.40
C ALA A 74 0.65 -14.12 -4.90
N CYS A 75 0.42 -12.94 -4.35
CA CYS A 75 0.03 -12.73 -2.95
C CYS A 75 -1.34 -13.40 -2.66
N ILE A 76 -2.32 -13.19 -3.53
CA ILE A 76 -3.65 -13.80 -3.43
C ILE A 76 -3.53 -15.33 -3.47
N ALA A 77 -2.71 -15.85 -4.38
CA ALA A 77 -2.48 -17.31 -4.52
C ALA A 77 -1.88 -17.93 -3.25
N ARG A 78 -1.12 -17.15 -2.45
CA ARG A 78 -0.58 -17.58 -1.15
C ARG A 78 -1.59 -17.48 -0.02
N GLY A 79 -2.82 -17.08 -0.28
CA GLY A 79 -3.88 -16.93 0.71
C GLY A 79 -3.75 -15.68 1.60
N ARG A 80 -3.04 -14.67 1.16
CA ARG A 80 -2.86 -13.42 1.90
C ARG A 80 -3.90 -12.38 1.49
N ASP A 81 -4.37 -11.59 2.44
CA ASP A 81 -5.34 -10.52 2.22
C ASP A 81 -4.69 -9.14 2.11
N GLU A 82 -3.47 -8.99 2.59
CA GLU A 82 -2.68 -7.77 2.48
C GLU A 82 -1.44 -8.03 1.62
N CYS A 83 -1.34 -7.31 0.51
CA CYS A 83 -0.31 -7.48 -0.49
C CYS A 83 0.61 -6.25 -0.51
N PHE A 84 1.72 -6.33 0.22
CA PHE A 84 2.74 -5.29 0.24
C PHE A 84 3.68 -5.49 -0.95
N VAL A 85 3.59 -4.59 -1.93
CA VAL A 85 4.27 -4.76 -3.22
C VAL A 85 5.59 -3.98 -3.26
N GLY A 86 6.61 -4.58 -3.86
CA GLY A 86 7.92 -3.94 -4.04
C GLY A 86 8.57 -3.56 -2.70
N GLN A 87 9.06 -2.35 -2.60
CA GLN A 87 9.72 -1.84 -1.39
C GLN A 87 8.76 -1.71 -0.21
N VAL A 88 7.47 -1.58 -0.45
CA VAL A 88 6.46 -1.46 0.61
C VAL A 88 6.43 -2.70 1.50
N ARG A 89 6.85 -3.85 1.00
CA ARG A 89 6.91 -5.11 1.78
C ARG A 89 7.79 -5.02 3.02
N TRP A 90 8.79 -4.15 3.03
CA TRP A 90 9.69 -3.95 4.16
C TRP A 90 9.17 -2.95 5.17
N LEU A 91 8.18 -2.14 4.79
CA LEU A 91 7.68 -1.04 5.61
C LEU A 91 7.04 -1.51 6.92
N PRO A 92 6.18 -2.54 6.94
CA PRO A 92 5.62 -3.05 8.20
C PRO A 92 6.69 -3.49 9.20
N LEU A 93 7.74 -4.17 8.73
CA LEU A 93 8.85 -4.58 9.59
C LEU A 93 9.62 -3.37 10.11
N LEU A 94 9.91 -2.40 9.25
CA LEU A 94 10.61 -1.18 9.63
C LEU A 94 9.82 -0.36 10.64
N MET A 95 8.51 -0.26 10.48
CA MET A 95 7.62 0.41 11.42
C MET A 95 7.63 -0.26 12.79
N ARG A 96 7.77 -1.58 12.82
CA ARG A 96 7.81 -2.36 14.06
C ARG A 96 9.14 -2.20 14.79
N LEU A 97 10.26 -2.19 14.07
CA LEU A 97 11.62 -2.16 14.65
C LEU A 97 12.14 -0.74 14.87
N ALA A 98 11.83 0.19 13.99
CA ALA A 98 12.33 1.56 14.00
C ALA A 98 11.25 2.54 13.54
N PRO A 99 10.16 2.73 14.32
CA PRO A 99 8.99 3.51 13.87
C PRO A 99 9.32 4.96 13.55
N ARG A 100 10.19 5.61 14.32
CA ARG A 100 10.57 7.00 14.06
C ARG A 100 11.39 7.15 12.79
N PHE A 101 12.29 6.21 12.53
CA PHE A 101 13.08 6.18 11.31
C PHE A 101 12.18 5.94 10.09
N ALA A 102 11.27 4.97 10.17
CA ALA A 102 10.32 4.68 9.11
C ALA A 102 9.46 5.91 8.77
N ALA A 103 8.93 6.59 9.79
CA ALA A 103 8.12 7.79 9.61
C ALA A 103 8.90 8.90 8.88
N ARG A 104 10.14 9.15 9.30
CA ARG A 104 11.00 10.18 8.67
C ARG A 104 11.37 9.81 7.23
N LEU A 105 11.66 8.54 6.99
CA LEU A 105 12.01 8.04 5.66
C LEU A 105 10.87 8.27 4.67
N ILE A 106 9.65 7.91 5.05
CA ILE A 106 8.47 8.08 4.19
C ILE A 106 8.08 9.56 4.07
N ALA A 107 8.20 10.33 5.15
CA ALA A 107 7.88 11.77 5.11
C ALA A 107 8.70 12.52 4.07
N LYS A 108 9.93 12.11 3.82
CA LYS A 108 10.83 12.75 2.84
C LYS A 108 10.50 12.41 1.38
N THR A 109 9.74 11.38 1.15
CA THR A 109 9.33 10.99 -0.21
C THR A 109 8.22 11.90 -0.70
#